data_8cb9bf6303d29e85e720eeacb883dfa7
#
_entry.id   8cb9bf6303d29e85e720eeacb883dfa7
#
_cell.length_a   1.000
_cell.length_b   1.000
_cell.length_c   1.000
_cell.angle_alpha   90.00
_cell.angle_beta   90.00
_cell.angle_gamma   90.00
#
_symmetry.space_group_name_H-M   'P 1'
#
loop_
_entity.id
_entity.type
_entity.pdbx_description
1 polymer ?
#
loop_
_entity_poly.entity_id
_entity_poly.type
_entity_poly.pdbx_seq_one_letter_code
_entity_poly.pdbx_strand_id
1 'polypeptide(L)'
;RNALAALAAARHAGVAPAEGIEALSRFGGVKRRMELRGTVNGIRVYDDFAHHPTAIATTIEGLRRQVGAARILAVLEPRSNTMKLGTMAARLPEALAGADLVFCFGDHAGKHALGWDPARVLAPLGERAAGYDDLPALV
;
A
#
# COMPACT_ATOMS: atom_id res chain seq x y z
N ARG A 1 -15.12 -1.68 -2.94
CA ARG A 1 -15.86 -2.46 -1.93
C ARG A 1 -16.46 -1.56 -0.85
N ASN A 2 -15.69 -0.70 -0.20
CA ASN A 2 -16.17 0.19 0.88
C ASN A 2 -17.28 1.15 0.39
N ALA A 3 -17.16 1.71 -0.82
CA ALA A 3 -18.19 2.56 -1.41
C ALA A 3 -19.54 1.84 -1.56
N LEU A 4 -19.53 0.56 -1.97
CA LEU A 4 -20.76 -0.24 -2.07
C LEU A 4 -21.39 -0.47 -0.70
N ALA A 5 -20.58 -0.75 0.33
CA ALA A 5 -21.07 -0.91 1.69
C ALA A 5 -21.67 0.41 2.23
N ALA A 6 -21.00 1.54 1.95
CA ALA A 6 -21.51 2.86 2.33
C ALA A 6 -22.84 3.18 1.65
N LEU A 7 -22.98 2.90 0.34
CA LEU A 7 -24.24 3.06 -0.40
C LEU A 7 -25.35 2.16 0.14
N ALA A 8 -25.03 0.91 0.46
CA ALA A 8 -26.02 -0.02 1.05
C ALA A 8 -26.51 0.47 2.42
N ALA A 9 -25.60 0.94 3.27
CA ALA A 9 -25.95 1.50 4.58
C ALA A 9 -26.79 2.79 4.45
N ALA A 10 -26.38 3.70 3.55
CA ALA A 10 -27.12 4.93 3.27
C ALA A 10 -28.55 4.64 2.76
N ARG A 11 -28.68 3.69 1.83
CA ARG A 11 -29.98 3.24 1.35
C ARG A 11 -30.86 2.68 2.46
N HIS A 12 -30.28 1.89 3.36
CA HIS A 12 -30.99 1.38 4.53
C HIS A 12 -31.50 2.51 5.45
N ALA A 13 -30.75 3.61 5.53
CA ALA A 13 -31.13 4.80 6.27
C ALA A 13 -32.06 5.75 5.48
N GLY A 14 -32.56 5.34 4.30
CA GLY A 14 -33.53 6.09 3.51
C GLY A 14 -32.93 7.04 2.46
N VAL A 15 -31.61 7.04 2.25
CA VAL A 15 -30.96 7.86 1.19
C VAL A 15 -31.14 7.18 -0.17
N ALA A 16 -31.60 7.94 -1.16
CA ALA A 16 -31.74 7.41 -2.52
C ALA A 16 -30.35 7.04 -3.10
N PRO A 17 -30.24 5.90 -3.82
CA PRO A 17 -28.94 5.48 -4.39
C PRO A 17 -28.28 6.55 -5.28
N ALA A 18 -29.06 7.33 -6.05
CA ALA A 18 -28.53 8.39 -6.87
C ALA A 18 -27.84 9.50 -6.05
N GLU A 19 -28.44 9.92 -4.95
CA GLU A 19 -27.85 10.89 -4.02
C GLU A 19 -26.57 10.35 -3.37
N GLY A 20 -26.57 9.08 -2.98
CA GLY A 20 -25.40 8.44 -2.44
C GLY A 20 -24.25 8.34 -3.45
N ILE A 21 -24.53 8.04 -4.72
CA ILE A 21 -23.52 8.01 -5.81
C ILE A 21 -22.99 9.44 -6.05
N GLU A 22 -23.85 10.43 -6.09
CA GLU A 22 -23.45 11.82 -6.27
C GLU A 22 -22.54 12.28 -5.11
N ALA A 23 -22.87 11.96 -3.85
CA ALA A 23 -22.06 12.27 -2.70
C ALA A 23 -20.67 11.58 -2.78
N LEU A 24 -20.61 10.31 -3.21
CA LEU A 24 -19.35 9.59 -3.41
C LEU A 24 -18.50 10.19 -4.54
N SER A 25 -19.10 10.74 -5.61
CA SER A 25 -18.34 11.37 -6.70
C SER A 25 -17.61 12.64 -6.25
N ARG A 26 -18.12 13.30 -5.21
CA ARG A 26 -17.52 14.50 -4.59
C ARG A 26 -16.65 14.17 -3.37
N PHE A 27 -16.58 12.89 -2.97
CA PHE A 27 -15.84 12.49 -1.80
C PHE A 27 -14.33 12.53 -2.06
N GLY A 28 -13.62 13.42 -1.36
CA GLY A 28 -12.17 13.65 -1.52
C GLY A 28 -11.27 12.51 -1.03
N GLY A 29 -11.84 11.37 -0.63
CA GLY A 29 -11.06 10.22 -0.13
C GLY A 29 -10.83 10.24 1.38
N VAL A 30 -10.03 9.30 1.84
CA VAL A 30 -9.62 9.16 3.25
C VAL A 30 -8.12 9.36 3.32
N LYS A 31 -7.65 10.13 4.30
CA LYS A 31 -6.23 10.33 4.56
C LYS A 31 -5.49 8.98 4.61
N ARG A 32 -4.34 8.91 3.94
CA ARG A 32 -3.52 7.70 3.83
C ARG A 32 -4.28 6.49 3.27
N ARG A 33 -5.15 6.71 2.28
CA ARG A 33 -5.81 5.67 1.49
C ARG A 33 -5.69 6.04 0.03
N MET A 34 -4.59 5.65 -0.61
CA MET A 34 -4.19 6.09 -1.96
C MET A 34 -4.24 7.61 -2.09
N GLU A 35 -3.84 8.31 -1.02
CA GLU A 35 -3.79 9.77 -0.98
C GLU A 35 -2.66 10.27 -1.88
N LEU A 36 -2.99 11.05 -2.89
CA LEU A 36 -1.98 11.71 -3.73
C LEU A 36 -1.30 12.82 -2.92
N ARG A 37 -0.02 12.63 -2.58
CA ARG A 37 0.78 13.59 -1.82
C ARG A 37 1.37 14.69 -2.70
N GLY A 38 1.58 14.39 -3.96
CA GLY A 38 2.12 15.35 -4.92
C GLY A 38 2.58 14.69 -6.22
N THR A 39 2.99 15.54 -7.14
CA THR A 39 3.60 15.12 -8.41
C THR A 39 4.88 15.92 -8.62
N VAL A 40 6.01 15.22 -8.79
CA VAL A 40 7.33 15.83 -9.02
C VAL A 40 7.92 15.20 -10.28
N ASN A 41 8.27 16.02 -11.26
CA ASN A 41 8.84 15.58 -12.54
C ASN A 41 8.00 14.47 -13.23
N GLY A 42 6.67 14.57 -13.16
CA GLY A 42 5.75 13.56 -13.70
C GLY A 42 5.57 12.31 -12.84
N ILE A 43 6.31 12.17 -11.74
CA ILE A 43 6.18 11.06 -10.79
C ILE A 43 5.12 11.42 -9.75
N ARG A 44 4.06 10.62 -9.67
CA ARG A 44 3.00 10.76 -8.67
C ARG A 44 3.37 9.97 -7.41
N VAL A 45 3.33 10.64 -6.26
CA VAL A 45 3.61 10.04 -4.96
C VAL A 45 2.30 9.81 -4.21
N TYR A 46 2.02 8.56 -3.88
CA TYR A 46 0.83 8.16 -3.11
C TYR A 46 1.21 7.70 -1.71
N ASP A 47 0.41 8.06 -0.71
CA ASP A 47 0.49 7.54 0.66
C ASP A 47 -0.69 6.60 0.92
N ASP A 48 -0.39 5.37 1.33
CA ASP A 48 -1.39 4.37 1.73
C ASP A 48 -1.03 3.71 3.06
N PHE A 49 -2.02 3.48 3.88
CA PHE A 49 -1.85 2.85 5.19
C PHE A 49 -1.92 1.32 5.13
N ALA A 50 -1.78 0.71 3.98
CA ALA A 50 -1.77 -0.74 3.86
C ALA A 50 -0.60 -1.34 4.65
N HIS A 51 -0.92 -2.13 5.68
CA HIS A 51 0.05 -2.74 6.60
C HIS A 51 -0.21 -4.25 6.79
N HIS A 52 -0.94 -4.87 5.88
CA HIS A 52 -1.21 -6.30 5.83
C HIS A 52 -1.06 -6.78 4.37
N PRO A 53 -0.49 -7.95 4.09
CA PRO A 53 -0.25 -8.41 2.72
C PRO A 53 -1.47 -8.31 1.80
N THR A 54 -2.66 -8.71 2.27
CA THR A 54 -3.89 -8.58 1.48
C THR A 54 -4.24 -7.13 1.14
N ALA A 55 -4.03 -6.19 2.07
CA ALA A 55 -4.27 -4.77 1.83
C ALA A 55 -3.25 -4.22 0.84
N ILE A 56 -1.96 -4.57 0.97
CA ILE A 56 -0.88 -4.19 0.06
C ILE A 56 -1.20 -4.67 -1.37
N ALA A 57 -1.53 -5.95 -1.54
CA ALA A 57 -1.91 -6.50 -2.83
C ALA A 57 -3.10 -5.76 -3.46
N THR A 58 -4.15 -5.50 -2.67
CA THR A 58 -5.34 -4.77 -3.14
C THR A 58 -5.02 -3.33 -3.54
N THR A 59 -4.13 -2.65 -2.80
CA THR A 59 -3.68 -1.29 -3.10
C THR A 59 -2.89 -1.26 -4.42
N ILE A 60 -1.91 -2.15 -4.58
CA ILE A 60 -1.09 -2.25 -5.80
C ILE A 60 -1.97 -2.62 -7.01
N GLU A 61 -2.88 -3.57 -6.87
CA GLU A 61 -3.82 -3.96 -7.93
C GLU A 61 -4.73 -2.78 -8.34
N GLY A 62 -5.24 -2.04 -7.35
CA GLY A 62 -6.04 -0.84 -7.59
C GLY A 62 -5.25 0.24 -8.33
N LEU A 63 -4.02 0.51 -7.92
CA LEU A 63 -3.13 1.44 -8.57
C LEU A 63 -2.79 1.00 -10.00
N ARG A 64 -2.48 -0.29 -10.20
CA ARG A 64 -2.18 -0.85 -11.52
C ARG A 64 -3.33 -0.66 -12.50
N ARG A 65 -4.58 -0.86 -12.07
CA ARG A 65 -5.75 -0.58 -12.91
C ARG A 65 -5.88 0.90 -13.29
N GLN A 66 -5.47 1.79 -12.39
CA GLN A 66 -5.54 3.25 -12.62
C GLN A 66 -4.44 3.74 -13.55
N VAL A 67 -3.21 3.20 -13.41
CA VAL A 67 -2.03 3.71 -14.13
C VAL A 67 -1.68 2.89 -15.38
N GLY A 68 -2.33 1.74 -15.60
CA GLY A 68 -2.08 0.87 -16.74
C GLY A 68 -0.64 0.37 -16.78
N ALA A 69 0.09 0.64 -17.86
CA ALA A 69 1.46 0.22 -18.07
C ALA A 69 2.52 1.10 -17.38
N ALA A 70 2.13 2.19 -16.71
CA ALA A 70 3.09 3.04 -16.01
C ALA A 70 3.76 2.29 -14.86
N ARG A 71 5.04 2.59 -14.62
CA ARG A 71 5.85 1.91 -13.62
C ARG A 71 5.38 2.23 -12.21
N ILE A 72 5.22 1.21 -11.38
CA ILE A 72 4.88 1.31 -9.95
C ILE A 72 6.12 0.99 -9.13
N LEU A 73 6.56 1.94 -8.32
CA LEU A 73 7.59 1.77 -7.31
C LEU A 73 6.88 1.67 -5.94
N ALA A 74 7.00 0.53 -5.28
CA ALA A 74 6.43 0.31 -3.96
C ALA A 74 7.51 0.51 -2.89
N VAL A 75 7.30 1.49 -2.02
CA VAL A 75 8.15 1.71 -0.84
C VAL A 75 7.38 1.25 0.39
N LEU A 76 7.92 0.33 1.16
CA LEU A 76 7.28 -0.31 2.30
C LEU A 76 8.12 -0.14 3.56
N GLU A 77 7.47 0.30 4.65
CA GLU A 77 8.02 0.28 6.00
C GLU A 77 7.08 -0.53 6.90
N PRO A 78 7.44 -1.76 7.31
CA PRO A 78 6.62 -2.61 8.17
C PRO A 78 6.61 -2.13 9.62
N ARG A 79 5.62 -1.34 10.02
CA ARG A 79 5.56 -0.73 11.37
C ARG A 79 4.58 -1.39 12.35
N SER A 80 3.57 -2.10 11.85
CA SER A 80 2.60 -2.76 12.74
C SER A 80 3.26 -3.91 13.51
N ASN A 81 2.77 -4.20 14.72
CA ASN A 81 3.33 -5.29 15.53
C ASN A 81 3.33 -6.63 14.78
N THR A 82 2.24 -6.96 14.09
CA THR A 82 2.14 -8.18 13.28
C THR A 82 3.19 -8.23 12.17
N MET A 83 3.41 -7.10 11.48
CA MET A 83 4.41 -7.02 10.42
C MET A 83 5.83 -7.10 10.97
N LYS A 84 6.12 -6.42 12.11
CA LYS A 84 7.43 -6.47 12.77
C LYS A 84 7.80 -7.88 13.24
N LEU A 85 6.85 -8.64 13.77
CA LEU A 85 7.06 -10.02 14.21
C LEU A 85 7.32 -11.02 13.08
N GLY A 86 7.10 -10.61 11.82
CA GLY A 86 7.33 -11.47 10.66
C GLY A 86 6.27 -12.54 10.40
N THR A 87 5.20 -12.60 11.19
CA THR A 87 4.12 -13.59 11.04
C THR A 87 3.55 -13.62 9.62
N MET A 88 3.55 -12.48 8.93
CA MET A 88 3.04 -12.33 7.57
C MET A 88 4.15 -12.11 6.52
N ALA A 89 5.42 -12.14 6.93
CA ALA A 89 6.55 -11.81 6.05
C ALA A 89 6.59 -12.70 4.79
N ALA A 90 6.36 -14.00 4.93
CA ALA A 90 6.36 -14.95 3.81
C ALA A 90 5.33 -14.63 2.71
N ARG A 91 4.30 -13.82 2.99
CA ARG A 91 3.26 -13.43 2.03
C ARG A 91 3.56 -12.10 1.33
N LEU A 92 4.62 -11.40 1.73
CA LEU A 92 4.96 -10.10 1.15
C LEU A 92 5.39 -10.18 -0.30
N PRO A 93 6.22 -11.16 -0.75
CA PRO A 93 6.60 -11.24 -2.16
C PRO A 93 5.38 -11.35 -3.09
N GLU A 94 4.41 -12.20 -2.75
CA GLU A 94 3.17 -12.34 -3.52
C GLU A 94 2.36 -11.05 -3.52
N ALA A 95 2.21 -10.41 -2.35
CA ALA A 95 1.45 -9.17 -2.20
C ALA A 95 2.05 -7.98 -2.98
N LEU A 96 3.36 -7.99 -3.19
CA LEU A 96 4.12 -6.95 -3.87
C LEU A 96 4.38 -7.27 -5.36
N ALA A 97 4.03 -8.45 -5.83
CA ALA A 97 4.35 -8.93 -7.18
C ALA A 97 3.84 -8.02 -8.30
N GLY A 98 2.76 -7.26 -8.07
CA GLY A 98 2.19 -6.30 -9.03
C GLY A 98 2.97 -4.98 -9.15
N ALA A 99 3.95 -4.72 -8.28
CA ALA A 99 4.85 -3.58 -8.41
C ALA A 99 6.04 -3.91 -9.34
N ASP A 100 6.56 -2.90 -10.02
CA ASP A 100 7.72 -3.07 -10.91
C ASP A 100 9.04 -3.05 -10.14
N LEU A 101 9.11 -2.22 -9.08
CA LEU A 101 10.21 -2.19 -8.13
C LEU A 101 9.68 -2.12 -6.70
N VAL A 102 10.40 -2.74 -5.77
CA VAL A 102 10.05 -2.80 -4.35
C VAL A 102 11.24 -2.38 -3.50
N PHE A 103 11.02 -1.44 -2.61
CA PHE A 103 11.99 -0.96 -1.65
C PHE A 103 11.42 -1.16 -0.25
N CYS A 104 12.07 -1.99 0.56
CA CYS A 104 11.62 -2.25 1.93
C CYS A 104 12.62 -1.69 2.92
N PHE A 105 12.19 -0.71 3.71
CA PHE A 105 12.96 -0.23 4.84
C PHE A 105 12.64 -1.05 6.08
N GLY A 106 13.67 -1.54 6.76
CA GLY A 106 13.54 -2.29 7.99
C GLY A 106 14.64 -1.96 8.98
N ASP A 107 14.31 -1.30 10.07
CA ASP A 107 15.24 -1.02 11.17
C ASP A 107 15.64 -2.34 11.86
N HIS A 108 16.93 -2.53 12.13
CA HIS A 108 17.46 -3.70 12.84
C HIS A 108 17.58 -3.47 14.34
N ALA A 109 17.39 -2.24 14.83
CA ALA A 109 17.55 -1.87 16.23
C ALA A 109 16.41 -1.00 16.74
N GLY A 110 16.24 -0.91 18.05
CA GLY A 110 15.31 -0.03 18.71
C GLY A 110 13.85 -0.50 18.68
N LYS A 111 12.94 0.42 18.96
CA LYS A 111 11.49 0.19 19.11
C LYS A 111 10.81 -0.33 17.83
N HIS A 112 11.37 -0.03 16.69
CA HIS A 112 10.80 -0.35 15.39
C HIS A 112 11.53 -1.49 14.66
N ALA A 113 12.47 -2.14 15.34
CA ALA A 113 13.23 -3.25 14.78
C ALA A 113 12.31 -4.34 14.20
N LEU A 114 12.68 -4.83 13.02
CA LEU A 114 12.04 -5.98 12.39
C LEU A 114 12.61 -7.27 12.98
N GLY A 115 11.74 -8.23 13.25
CA GLY A 115 12.13 -9.59 13.63
C GLY A 115 12.53 -10.46 12.43
N TRP A 116 12.73 -9.87 11.25
CA TRP A 116 13.05 -10.56 10.01
C TRP A 116 13.86 -9.66 9.07
N ASP A 117 14.60 -10.28 8.15
CA ASP A 117 15.44 -9.58 7.17
C ASP A 117 14.64 -9.30 5.88
N PRO A 118 14.46 -8.02 5.51
CA PRO A 118 13.77 -7.64 4.27
C PRO A 118 14.40 -8.24 3.00
N ALA A 119 15.72 -8.26 2.89
CA ALA A 119 16.39 -8.79 1.72
C ALA A 119 16.11 -10.28 1.53
N ARG A 120 16.14 -11.06 2.62
CA ARG A 120 15.84 -12.49 2.62
C ARG A 120 14.36 -12.74 2.28
N VAL A 121 13.44 -12.01 2.86
CA VAL A 121 11.99 -12.19 2.64
C VAL A 121 11.63 -11.84 1.19
N LEU A 122 12.21 -10.78 0.66
CA LEU A 122 11.89 -10.30 -0.69
C LEU A 122 12.71 -10.99 -1.80
N ALA A 123 13.64 -11.87 -1.47
CA ALA A 123 14.45 -12.62 -2.44
C ALA A 123 13.64 -13.28 -3.59
N PRO A 124 12.41 -13.78 -3.39
CA PRO A 124 11.60 -14.31 -4.49
C PRO A 124 11.23 -13.29 -5.59
N LEU A 125 11.35 -11.99 -5.32
CA LEU A 125 11.13 -10.93 -6.31
C LEU A 125 12.39 -10.64 -7.17
N GLY A 126 13.53 -11.25 -6.84
CA GLY A 126 14.80 -11.07 -7.55
C GLY A 126 15.28 -9.62 -7.53
N GLU A 127 15.87 -9.17 -8.62
CA GLU A 127 16.43 -7.82 -8.78
C GLU A 127 15.40 -6.69 -8.69
N ARG A 128 14.12 -7.01 -8.68
CA ARG A 128 13.05 -6.02 -8.53
C ARG A 128 12.84 -5.56 -7.09
N ALA A 129 13.51 -6.17 -6.10
CA ALA A 129 13.31 -5.85 -4.70
C ALA A 129 14.64 -5.65 -3.97
N ALA A 130 14.68 -4.64 -3.12
CA ALA A 130 15.81 -4.36 -2.25
C ALA A 130 15.34 -4.05 -0.82
N GLY A 131 16.10 -4.56 0.17
CA GLY A 131 15.94 -4.23 1.58
C GLY A 131 16.97 -3.19 2.00
N TYR A 132 16.57 -2.29 2.88
CA TYR A 132 17.40 -1.20 3.41
C TYR A 132 17.21 -1.11 4.93
N ASP A 133 18.28 -0.84 5.65
CA ASP A 133 18.31 -0.55 7.08
C ASP A 133 18.76 0.89 7.38
N ASP A 134 19.17 1.62 6.34
CA ASP A 134 19.56 3.01 6.37
C ASP A 134 18.74 3.83 5.38
N LEU A 135 18.08 4.90 5.89
CA LEU A 135 17.24 5.78 5.05
C LEU A 135 18.03 6.53 3.97
N PRO A 136 19.24 7.08 4.25
CA PRO A 136 20.07 7.67 3.21
C PRO A 136 20.40 6.73 2.05
N ALA A 137 20.55 5.43 2.31
CA ALA A 137 20.81 4.45 1.26
C ALA A 137 19.57 4.12 0.42
N LEU A 138 18.36 4.35 0.98
CA LEU A 138 17.10 4.14 0.28
C LEU A 138 16.78 5.29 -0.71
N VAL A 139 17.22 6.50 -0.42
CA VAL A 139 16.92 7.75 -1.14
C VAL A 139 18.00 8.09 -2.14
#